data_8da266b50f6d2ce41e56224d7acfa557
#
_entry.id   8da266b50f6d2ce41e56224d7acfa557
#
_cell.length_a   1.000
_cell.length_b   1.000
_cell.length_c   1.000
_cell.angle_alpha   90.00
_cell.angle_beta   90.00
_cell.angle_gamma   90.00
#
_symmetry.space_group_name_H-M   'P 1'
#
loop_
_entity.id
_entity.type
_entity.pdbx_description
1 polymer ?
#
loop_
_entity_poly.entity_id
_entity_poly.type
_entity_poly.pdbx_seq_one_letter_code
_entity_poly.pdbx_strand_id
1 'polypeptide(L)'
;MAHTKIMGILNVTPDSFSDGGKYNSVEKAVKRAQEMIEEGVDMIDVGGISTRPAGYEEISVTEELQRVVPVVKALSQLDVQLSIDTYRSEVAEAAMKLGATMINDQWAGLYDEKIFDVVSKYEGEIILMHNGDGHRSMPVVDEMLVHLLKQANKAEMAGIPQEKVWIDPGIGFAKTRDEEKEVMARLDELVATDYPVLLATSRKRFIKEMI
;
A
#
# COMPACT_ATOMS: atom_id res chain seq x y z
N MET A 1 20.86 -2.75 15.18
CA MET A 1 19.72 -3.54 14.67
C MET A 1 18.89 -2.58 13.84
N ALA A 2 18.43 -2.98 12.65
CA ALA A 2 17.51 -2.16 11.88
C ALA A 2 16.18 -2.04 12.65
N HIS A 3 15.63 -0.84 12.74
CA HIS A 3 14.31 -0.59 13.34
C HIS A 3 13.23 -1.06 12.36
N THR A 4 12.27 -1.86 12.83
CA THR A 4 11.09 -2.21 12.03
C THR A 4 10.12 -1.05 12.05
N LYS A 5 9.85 -0.46 10.89
CA LYS A 5 8.89 0.64 10.75
C LYS A 5 7.45 0.13 10.88
N ILE A 6 6.59 0.94 11.48
CA ILE A 6 5.15 0.67 11.67
C ILE A 6 4.35 1.58 10.74
N MET A 7 3.53 0.97 9.87
CA MET A 7 2.62 1.67 8.97
C MET A 7 1.20 1.62 9.52
N GLY A 8 0.62 2.79 9.83
CA GLY A 8 -0.77 2.94 10.23
C GLY A 8 -1.69 3.05 9.02
N ILE A 9 -2.81 2.32 9.01
CA ILE A 9 -3.79 2.35 7.90
C ILE A 9 -4.89 3.36 8.18
N LEU A 10 -5.12 4.27 7.25
CA LEU A 10 -6.16 5.30 7.31
C LEU A 10 -7.08 5.23 6.09
N ASN A 11 -8.19 4.50 6.19
CA ASN A 11 -9.18 4.41 5.12
C ASN A 11 -10.08 5.64 5.12
N VAL A 12 -10.22 6.30 3.96
CA VAL A 12 -11.07 7.49 3.75
C VAL A 12 -12.26 7.16 2.84
N THR A 13 -12.85 6.00 3.07
CA THR A 13 -14.08 5.57 2.37
C THR A 13 -15.33 6.20 3.03
N PRO A 14 -16.46 6.35 2.30
CA PRO A 14 -17.69 6.91 2.86
C PRO A 14 -18.18 6.22 4.14
N ASP A 15 -18.03 4.90 4.22
CA ASP A 15 -18.43 4.11 5.40
C ASP A 15 -17.54 4.36 6.62
N SER A 16 -16.30 4.77 6.41
CA SER A 16 -15.37 5.07 7.51
C SER A 16 -15.73 6.36 8.26
N PHE A 17 -16.58 7.23 7.65
CA PHE A 17 -16.90 8.56 8.16
C PHE A 17 -18.37 8.94 8.00
N SER A 18 -19.29 7.98 8.04
CA SER A 18 -20.71 8.08 7.63
C SER A 18 -21.60 9.11 8.35
N ASP A 19 -21.12 9.83 9.37
CA ASP A 19 -21.99 10.67 10.21
C ASP A 19 -21.89 12.19 9.98
N GLY A 20 -21.42 12.68 8.83
CA GLY A 20 -21.49 14.13 8.65
C GLY A 20 -20.55 14.79 7.66
N GLY A 21 -20.84 14.70 6.36
CA GLY A 21 -20.30 15.58 5.33
C GLY A 21 -18.76 15.56 5.12
N LYS A 22 -18.32 16.13 3.97
CA LYS A 22 -16.89 16.09 3.56
C LYS A 22 -15.91 16.76 4.54
N TYR A 23 -16.32 17.82 5.25
CA TYR A 23 -15.46 18.50 6.24
C TYR A 23 -15.23 17.64 7.49
N ASN A 24 -16.26 16.98 7.98
CA ASN A 24 -16.17 16.10 9.13
C ASN A 24 -15.27 14.89 8.89
N SER A 25 -15.19 14.40 7.63
CA SER A 25 -14.32 13.28 7.26
C SER A 25 -12.83 13.66 7.31
N VAL A 26 -12.44 14.85 6.88
CA VAL A 26 -11.05 15.33 6.95
C VAL A 26 -10.62 15.56 8.40
N GLU A 27 -11.46 16.20 9.22
CA GLU A 27 -11.17 16.41 10.65
C GLU A 27 -10.99 15.09 11.42
N LYS A 28 -11.86 14.10 11.15
CA LYS A 28 -11.73 12.75 11.74
C LYS A 28 -10.46 12.05 11.28
N ALA A 29 -10.10 12.19 9.99
CA ALA A 29 -8.87 11.63 9.44
C ALA A 29 -7.62 12.25 10.10
N VAL A 30 -7.58 13.57 10.25
CA VAL A 30 -6.49 14.29 10.94
C VAL A 30 -6.38 13.85 12.40
N LYS A 31 -7.51 13.78 13.11
CA LYS A 31 -7.53 13.33 14.50
C LYS A 31 -6.99 11.90 14.63
N ARG A 32 -7.45 10.98 13.75
CA ARG A 32 -6.96 9.60 13.79
C ARG A 32 -5.47 9.50 13.44
N ALA A 33 -5.00 10.31 12.49
CA ALA A 33 -3.58 10.38 12.15
C ALA A 33 -2.74 10.86 13.35
N GLN A 34 -3.19 11.89 14.06
CA GLN A 34 -2.52 12.38 15.28
C GLN A 34 -2.46 11.31 16.37
N GLU A 35 -3.57 10.60 16.62
CA GLU A 35 -3.59 9.47 17.55
C GLU A 35 -2.56 8.38 17.17
N MET A 36 -2.47 8.01 15.87
CA MET A 36 -1.48 7.04 15.39
C MET A 36 -0.05 7.53 15.57
N ILE A 37 0.22 8.82 15.33
CA ILE A 37 1.54 9.42 15.57
C ILE A 37 1.91 9.36 17.04
N GLU A 38 0.98 9.67 17.95
CA GLU A 38 1.17 9.55 19.39
C GLU A 38 1.38 8.09 19.83
N GLU A 39 0.74 7.13 19.14
CA GLU A 39 0.93 5.69 19.31
C GLU A 39 2.29 5.19 18.76
N GLY A 40 3.02 5.99 17.99
CA GLY A 40 4.38 5.73 17.51
C GLY A 40 4.45 5.10 16.12
N VAL A 41 3.53 5.38 15.19
CA VAL A 41 3.70 4.97 13.80
C VAL A 41 4.80 5.78 13.11
N ASP A 42 5.52 5.13 12.20
CA ASP A 42 6.55 5.77 11.36
C ASP A 42 5.96 6.37 10.08
N MET A 43 4.84 5.81 9.59
CA MET A 43 4.16 6.25 8.38
C MET A 43 2.66 5.96 8.43
N ILE A 44 1.88 6.70 7.64
CA ILE A 44 0.43 6.52 7.50
C ILE A 44 0.09 6.25 6.04
N ASP A 45 -0.64 5.15 5.80
CA ASP A 45 -1.11 4.73 4.48
C ASP A 45 -2.57 5.16 4.29
N VAL A 46 -2.80 6.07 3.35
CA VAL A 46 -4.13 6.68 3.08
C VAL A 46 -4.77 5.99 1.88
N GLY A 47 -5.90 5.33 2.09
CA GLY A 47 -6.64 4.62 1.04
C GLY A 47 -8.03 5.21 0.78
N GLY A 48 -8.30 5.62 -0.47
CA GLY A 48 -9.60 6.13 -0.95
C GLY A 48 -10.56 5.04 -1.43
N ILE A 49 -10.05 3.83 -1.66
CA ILE A 49 -10.79 2.66 -2.15
C ILE A 49 -10.70 1.55 -1.10
N SER A 50 -11.81 0.84 -0.88
CA SER A 50 -11.75 -0.39 -0.09
C SER A 50 -11.26 -1.53 -0.98
N THR A 51 -10.05 -1.98 -0.76
CA THR A 51 -9.43 -3.07 -1.52
C THR A 51 -9.64 -4.44 -0.88
N ARG A 52 -10.54 -4.53 0.12
CA ARG A 52 -10.89 -5.81 0.76
C ARG A 52 -11.57 -6.73 -0.25
N PRO A 53 -11.20 -8.04 -0.32
CA PRO A 53 -11.80 -9.00 -1.26
C PRO A 53 -13.33 -9.09 -1.17
N ALA A 54 -13.91 -8.83 0.00
CA ALA A 54 -15.35 -8.74 0.21
C ALA A 54 -15.75 -7.26 0.34
N GLY A 55 -16.24 -6.66 -0.76
CA GLY A 55 -16.71 -5.28 -0.78
C GLY A 55 -15.88 -4.33 -1.63
N TYR A 56 -15.13 -4.87 -2.61
CA TYR A 56 -14.50 -4.04 -3.63
C TYR A 56 -15.61 -3.30 -4.42
N GLU A 57 -15.60 -1.98 -4.31
CA GLU A 57 -16.42 -1.11 -5.13
C GLU A 57 -15.49 -0.33 -6.06
N GLU A 58 -15.63 -0.55 -7.35
CA GLU A 58 -14.88 0.21 -8.34
C GLU A 58 -15.44 1.63 -8.40
N ILE A 59 -14.63 2.60 -7.98
CA ILE A 59 -14.97 4.02 -8.08
C ILE A 59 -14.19 4.68 -9.20
N SER A 60 -14.70 5.81 -9.70
CA SER A 60 -13.97 6.59 -10.70
C SER A 60 -12.71 7.24 -10.13
N VAL A 61 -11.72 7.56 -11.00
CA VAL A 61 -10.53 8.34 -10.63
C VAL A 61 -10.93 9.67 -9.96
N THR A 62 -11.94 10.34 -10.50
CA THR A 62 -12.44 11.61 -9.95
C THR A 62 -12.96 11.45 -8.53
N GLU A 63 -13.66 10.37 -8.24
CA GLU A 63 -14.17 10.09 -6.91
C GLU A 63 -13.04 9.76 -5.93
N GLU A 64 -12.07 8.95 -6.34
CA GLU A 64 -10.90 8.64 -5.53
C GLU A 64 -10.11 9.92 -5.19
N LEU A 65 -9.86 10.78 -6.18
CA LEU A 65 -9.24 12.09 -5.97
C LEU A 65 -10.03 12.97 -4.98
N GLN A 66 -11.37 12.98 -5.06
CA GLN A 66 -12.20 13.74 -4.13
C GLN A 66 -12.11 13.23 -2.69
N ARG A 67 -11.84 11.95 -2.49
CA ARG A 67 -11.66 11.35 -1.17
C ARG A 67 -10.25 11.59 -0.62
N VAL A 68 -9.23 11.34 -1.44
CA VAL A 68 -7.81 11.31 -1.02
C VAL A 68 -7.20 12.70 -0.90
N VAL A 69 -7.41 13.57 -1.92
CA VAL A 69 -6.72 14.87 -2.01
C VAL A 69 -6.94 15.78 -0.80
N PRO A 70 -8.17 15.98 -0.29
CA PRO A 70 -8.39 16.84 0.88
C PRO A 70 -7.69 16.32 2.15
N VAL A 71 -7.67 14.98 2.30
CA VAL A 71 -7.04 14.34 3.46
C VAL A 71 -5.52 14.46 3.37
N VAL A 72 -4.90 14.11 2.23
CA VAL A 72 -3.45 14.24 2.03
C VAL A 72 -3.00 15.68 2.25
N LYS A 73 -3.74 16.68 1.74
CA LYS A 73 -3.43 18.09 1.95
C LYS A 73 -3.44 18.47 3.45
N ALA A 74 -4.34 17.92 4.24
CA ALA A 74 -4.40 18.19 5.66
C ALA A 74 -3.28 17.45 6.42
N LEU A 75 -3.02 16.18 6.07
CA LEU A 75 -2.02 15.34 6.72
C LEU A 75 -0.58 15.76 6.37
N SER A 76 -0.35 16.38 5.20
CA SER A 76 1.00 16.86 4.80
C SER A 76 1.57 17.95 5.71
N GLN A 77 0.78 18.47 6.65
CA GLN A 77 1.21 19.42 7.68
C GLN A 77 1.68 18.71 8.96
N LEU A 78 1.52 17.38 9.06
CA LEU A 78 1.95 16.59 10.21
C LEU A 78 3.36 16.04 9.96
N ASP A 79 4.11 15.80 11.03
CA ASP A 79 5.45 15.21 10.96
C ASP A 79 5.36 13.67 10.92
N VAL A 80 4.95 13.17 9.76
CA VAL A 80 4.83 11.72 9.49
C VAL A 80 4.98 11.45 8.00
N GLN A 81 5.59 10.32 7.63
CA GLN A 81 5.65 9.89 6.24
C GLN A 81 4.26 9.49 5.73
N LEU A 82 3.85 10.00 4.56
CA LEU A 82 2.57 9.66 3.94
C LEU A 82 2.77 8.69 2.77
N SER A 83 2.10 7.55 2.88
CA SER A 83 1.89 6.56 1.83
C SER A 83 0.46 6.67 1.29
N ILE A 84 0.26 6.39 0.02
CA ILE A 84 -1.06 6.42 -0.64
C ILE A 84 -1.35 5.05 -1.23
N ASP A 85 -2.40 4.39 -0.73
CA ASP A 85 -2.92 3.13 -1.28
C ASP A 85 -3.72 3.43 -2.55
N THR A 86 -3.05 3.34 -3.68
CA THR A 86 -3.63 3.51 -5.01
C THR A 86 -2.81 2.79 -6.07
N TYR A 87 -3.49 2.31 -7.10
CA TYR A 87 -2.91 1.71 -8.31
C TYR A 87 -3.05 2.60 -9.55
N ARG A 88 -3.43 3.89 -9.36
CA ARG A 88 -3.71 4.85 -10.43
C ARG A 88 -2.68 5.98 -10.42
N SER A 89 -2.01 6.17 -11.54
CA SER A 89 -0.96 7.20 -11.68
C SER A 89 -1.47 8.62 -11.45
N GLU A 90 -2.72 8.93 -11.85
CA GLU A 90 -3.31 10.27 -11.65
C GLU A 90 -3.52 10.59 -10.16
N VAL A 91 -3.94 9.60 -9.37
CA VAL A 91 -4.12 9.76 -7.92
C VAL A 91 -2.76 9.87 -7.23
N ALA A 92 -1.81 9.01 -7.61
CA ALA A 92 -0.44 9.06 -7.13
C ALA A 92 0.19 10.43 -7.39
N GLU A 93 0.08 10.97 -8.61
CA GLU A 93 0.62 12.28 -8.97
C GLU A 93 -0.01 13.42 -8.14
N ALA A 94 -1.34 13.40 -7.99
CA ALA A 94 -2.02 14.41 -7.21
C ALA A 94 -1.59 14.41 -5.73
N ALA A 95 -1.42 13.21 -5.15
CA ALA A 95 -1.01 13.06 -3.77
C ALA A 95 0.47 13.44 -3.54
N MET A 96 1.36 13.04 -4.44
CA MET A 96 2.79 13.39 -4.35
C MET A 96 3.04 14.90 -4.51
N LYS A 97 2.27 15.59 -5.35
CA LYS A 97 2.27 17.07 -5.41
C LYS A 97 1.93 17.74 -4.09
N LEU A 98 1.20 17.06 -3.21
CA LEU A 98 0.76 17.58 -1.91
C LEU A 98 1.67 17.14 -0.76
N GLY A 99 2.72 16.37 -1.03
CA GLY A 99 3.71 15.99 -0.03
C GLY A 99 3.69 14.51 0.39
N ALA A 100 2.88 13.66 -0.24
CA ALA A 100 3.05 12.22 -0.10
C ALA A 100 4.41 11.80 -0.69
N THR A 101 5.09 10.88 -0.04
CA THR A 101 6.44 10.43 -0.44
C THR A 101 6.49 8.95 -0.79
N MET A 102 5.39 8.22 -0.61
CA MET A 102 5.30 6.79 -0.90
C MET A 102 3.98 6.46 -1.57
N ILE A 103 4.00 5.53 -2.51
CA ILE A 103 2.82 4.94 -3.13
C ILE A 103 2.78 3.45 -2.78
N ASN A 104 1.63 2.97 -2.31
CA ASN A 104 1.36 1.57 -2.03
C ASN A 104 0.47 1.00 -3.13
N ASP A 105 1.10 0.34 -4.11
CA ASP A 105 0.40 -0.20 -5.28
C ASP A 105 0.12 -1.69 -5.12
N GLN A 106 -1.13 -2.03 -4.81
CA GLN A 106 -1.61 -3.40 -4.63
C GLN A 106 -1.61 -4.25 -5.92
N TRP A 107 -1.36 -3.64 -7.07
CA TRP A 107 -1.23 -4.31 -8.37
C TRP A 107 0.19 -4.27 -8.93
N ALA A 108 1.13 -3.69 -8.21
CA ALA A 108 2.56 -3.65 -8.59
C ALA A 108 2.81 -3.13 -10.02
N GLY A 109 2.12 -2.06 -10.42
CA GLY A 109 2.22 -1.47 -11.76
C GLY A 109 1.50 -2.24 -12.87
N LEU A 110 0.80 -3.34 -12.57
CA LEU A 110 0.07 -4.12 -13.59
C LEU A 110 -1.21 -3.43 -14.07
N TYR A 111 -1.82 -2.58 -13.25
CA TYR A 111 -3.02 -1.86 -13.62
C TYR A 111 -2.68 -0.59 -14.43
N ASP A 112 -1.69 0.18 -13.97
CA ASP A 112 -1.24 1.42 -14.59
C ASP A 112 0.29 1.58 -14.43
N GLU A 113 1.05 1.17 -15.45
CA GLU A 113 2.51 1.18 -15.41
C GLU A 113 3.10 2.60 -15.33
N LYS A 114 2.33 3.64 -15.70
CA LYS A 114 2.74 5.06 -15.56
C LYS A 114 3.00 5.47 -14.10
N ILE A 115 2.52 4.67 -13.15
CA ILE A 115 2.76 4.92 -11.73
C ILE A 115 4.26 4.97 -11.40
N PHE A 116 5.08 4.18 -12.10
CA PHE A 116 6.55 4.18 -11.92
C PHE A 116 7.17 5.51 -12.35
N ASP A 117 6.73 6.07 -13.50
CA ASP A 117 7.20 7.37 -13.98
C ASP A 117 6.83 8.49 -13.01
N VAL A 118 5.62 8.42 -12.43
CA VAL A 118 5.16 9.37 -11.42
C VAL A 118 6.03 9.30 -10.18
N VAL A 119 6.22 8.11 -9.62
CA VAL A 119 7.02 7.94 -8.39
C VAL A 119 8.47 8.38 -8.61
N SER A 120 9.07 8.01 -9.75
CA SER A 120 10.42 8.44 -10.14
C SER A 120 10.54 9.97 -10.24
N LYS A 121 9.57 10.62 -10.92
CA LYS A 121 9.52 12.09 -11.08
C LYS A 121 9.54 12.85 -9.76
N TYR A 122 8.88 12.31 -8.73
CA TYR A 122 8.80 12.93 -7.40
C TYR A 122 9.85 12.37 -6.43
N GLU A 123 10.81 11.58 -6.91
CA GLU A 123 11.85 10.93 -6.10
C GLU A 123 11.28 10.15 -4.89
N GLY A 124 10.07 9.57 -5.07
CA GLY A 124 9.33 8.88 -4.04
C GLY A 124 9.75 7.42 -3.83
N GLU A 125 9.04 6.76 -2.94
CA GLU A 125 9.13 5.33 -2.68
C GLU A 125 7.89 4.62 -3.25
N ILE A 126 8.00 3.34 -3.61
CA ILE A 126 6.88 2.53 -4.06
C ILE A 126 6.85 1.19 -3.36
N ILE A 127 5.66 0.74 -2.97
CA ILE A 127 5.41 -0.62 -2.48
C ILE A 127 4.71 -1.39 -3.59
N LEU A 128 5.25 -2.55 -3.94
CA LEU A 128 4.76 -3.45 -4.96
C LEU A 128 4.20 -4.70 -4.30
N MET A 129 2.88 -4.91 -4.35
CA MET A 129 2.25 -6.06 -3.71
C MET A 129 2.00 -7.20 -4.69
N HIS A 130 2.29 -8.43 -4.28
CA HIS A 130 1.92 -9.62 -5.01
C HIS A 130 0.42 -9.89 -4.93
N ASN A 131 -0.25 -9.74 -6.07
CA ASN A 131 -1.68 -9.96 -6.25
C ASN A 131 -1.93 -10.81 -7.52
N GLY A 132 -3.17 -11.18 -7.81
CA GLY A 132 -3.53 -11.95 -8.99
C GLY A 132 -4.95 -12.53 -8.89
N ASP A 133 -5.23 -13.53 -9.72
CA ASP A 133 -6.50 -14.26 -9.76
C ASP A 133 -6.49 -15.58 -8.96
N GLY A 134 -5.36 -15.94 -8.37
CA GLY A 134 -5.17 -17.17 -7.60
C GLY A 134 -4.81 -18.40 -8.46
N HIS A 135 -4.76 -18.27 -9.79
CA HIS A 135 -4.28 -19.34 -10.67
C HIS A 135 -2.75 -19.32 -10.76
N ARG A 136 -2.11 -20.48 -10.49
CA ARG A 136 -0.65 -20.58 -10.46
C ARG A 136 -0.15 -21.72 -11.34
N SER A 137 0.99 -21.48 -11.98
CA SER A 137 1.72 -22.49 -12.77
C SER A 137 2.92 -23.07 -12.01
N MET A 138 3.27 -22.51 -10.85
CA MET A 138 4.39 -22.91 -9.99
C MET A 138 4.04 -22.70 -8.51
N PRO A 139 4.86 -23.19 -7.56
CA PRO A 139 4.66 -22.94 -6.13
C PRO A 139 4.52 -21.45 -5.80
N VAL A 140 3.70 -21.11 -4.81
CA VAL A 140 3.26 -19.73 -4.53
C VAL A 140 4.43 -18.79 -4.21
N VAL A 141 5.44 -19.25 -3.48
CA VAL A 141 6.61 -18.40 -3.12
C VAL A 141 7.48 -18.15 -4.35
N ASP A 142 7.70 -19.16 -5.18
CA ASP A 142 8.51 -19.03 -6.39
C ASP A 142 7.84 -18.07 -7.39
N GLU A 143 6.52 -18.20 -7.58
CA GLU A 143 5.76 -17.28 -8.44
C GLU A 143 5.77 -15.85 -7.89
N MET A 144 5.54 -15.69 -6.58
CA MET A 144 5.57 -14.40 -5.90
C MET A 144 6.92 -13.69 -6.10
N LEU A 145 8.03 -14.41 -5.89
CA LEU A 145 9.37 -13.86 -6.08
C LEU A 145 9.62 -13.45 -7.53
N VAL A 146 9.31 -14.34 -8.49
CA VAL A 146 9.45 -14.03 -9.92
C VAL A 146 8.64 -12.80 -10.30
N HIS A 147 7.40 -12.71 -9.84
CA HIS A 147 6.51 -11.59 -10.12
C HIS A 147 7.04 -10.28 -9.51
N LEU A 148 7.33 -10.28 -8.21
CA LEU A 148 7.77 -9.07 -7.50
C LEU A 148 9.11 -8.56 -8.03
N LEU A 149 10.10 -9.44 -8.25
CA LEU A 149 11.40 -9.05 -8.80
C LEU A 149 11.30 -8.50 -10.23
N LYS A 150 10.40 -9.06 -11.05
CA LYS A 150 10.12 -8.51 -12.37
C LYS A 150 9.56 -7.09 -12.31
N GLN A 151 8.61 -6.83 -11.42
CA GLN A 151 8.00 -5.50 -11.28
C GLN A 151 8.96 -4.51 -10.59
N ALA A 152 9.75 -4.96 -9.61
CA ALA A 152 10.79 -4.15 -9.00
C ALA A 152 11.84 -3.70 -10.03
N ASN A 153 12.28 -4.60 -10.92
CA ASN A 153 13.19 -4.25 -12.01
C ASN A 153 12.59 -3.18 -12.94
N LYS A 154 11.29 -3.24 -13.25
CA LYS A 154 10.61 -2.19 -14.03
C LYS A 154 10.61 -0.84 -13.32
N ALA A 155 10.35 -0.84 -12.01
CA ALA A 155 10.40 0.38 -11.20
C ALA A 155 11.82 1.00 -11.21
N GLU A 156 12.86 0.17 -11.09
CA GLU A 156 14.26 0.61 -11.21
C GLU A 156 14.58 1.15 -12.60
N MET A 157 14.12 0.49 -13.67
CA MET A 157 14.28 0.97 -15.04
C MET A 157 13.59 2.32 -15.29
N ALA A 158 12.51 2.63 -14.56
CA ALA A 158 11.86 3.94 -14.56
C ALA A 158 12.61 5.00 -13.74
N GLY A 159 13.70 4.61 -13.04
CA GLY A 159 14.57 5.52 -12.29
C GLY A 159 14.31 5.56 -10.78
N ILE A 160 13.54 4.63 -10.22
CA ILE A 160 13.35 4.53 -8.76
C ILE A 160 14.52 3.72 -8.18
N PRO A 161 15.32 4.26 -7.24
CA PRO A 161 16.41 3.51 -6.61
C PRO A 161 15.93 2.24 -5.88
N GLN A 162 16.72 1.17 -5.90
CA GLN A 162 16.36 -0.12 -5.29
C GLN A 162 15.90 0.01 -3.84
N GLU A 163 16.57 0.82 -3.03
CA GLU A 163 16.25 1.06 -1.62
C GLU A 163 14.92 1.78 -1.40
N LYS A 164 14.31 2.30 -2.47
CA LYS A 164 12.99 2.95 -2.48
C LYS A 164 11.89 2.08 -3.09
N VAL A 165 12.24 0.90 -3.56
CA VAL A 165 11.28 -0.09 -4.07
C VAL A 165 11.03 -1.14 -2.97
N TRP A 166 9.85 -1.13 -2.40
CA TRP A 166 9.41 -2.08 -1.38
C TRP A 166 8.63 -3.21 -2.02
N ILE A 167 8.71 -4.41 -1.44
CA ILE A 167 7.95 -5.57 -1.90
C ILE A 167 7.06 -6.10 -0.79
N ASP A 168 5.81 -6.45 -1.12
CA ASP A 168 4.81 -7.00 -0.19
C ASP A 168 4.33 -8.38 -0.71
N PRO A 169 4.42 -9.43 0.10
CA PRO A 169 3.96 -10.77 -0.28
C PRO A 169 2.44 -10.87 -0.52
N GLY A 170 1.66 -9.86 -0.15
CA GLY A 170 0.21 -9.83 -0.38
C GLY A 170 -0.56 -10.88 0.41
N ILE A 171 -0.28 -11.05 1.70
CA ILE A 171 -1.07 -11.93 2.57
C ILE A 171 -2.54 -11.50 2.59
N GLY A 172 -3.45 -12.44 2.33
CA GLY A 172 -4.89 -12.17 2.22
C GLY A 172 -5.37 -11.78 0.82
N PHE A 173 -4.48 -11.77 -0.18
CA PHE A 173 -4.80 -11.49 -1.58
C PHE A 173 -4.46 -12.67 -2.48
N ALA A 174 -5.44 -13.15 -3.26
CA ALA A 174 -5.27 -14.21 -4.26
C ALA A 174 -4.47 -15.44 -3.77
N LYS A 175 -4.59 -15.78 -2.50
CA LYS A 175 -3.89 -16.91 -1.86
C LYS A 175 -4.86 -17.74 -1.03
N THR A 176 -4.70 -19.06 -1.10
CA THR A 176 -5.33 -20.00 -0.16
C THR A 176 -4.67 -19.90 1.21
N ARG A 177 -5.32 -20.45 2.23
CA ARG A 177 -4.77 -20.47 3.60
C ARG A 177 -3.44 -21.21 3.70
N ASP A 178 -3.28 -22.31 2.96
CA ASP A 178 -2.04 -23.08 3.00
C ASP A 178 -0.91 -22.36 2.26
N GLU A 179 -1.21 -21.65 1.18
CA GLU A 179 -0.26 -20.76 0.49
C GLU A 179 0.18 -19.60 1.39
N GLU A 180 -0.74 -18.99 2.17
CA GLU A 180 -0.36 -17.95 3.14
C GLU A 180 0.59 -18.48 4.21
N LYS A 181 0.37 -19.71 4.70
CA LYS A 181 1.29 -20.37 5.65
C LYS A 181 2.66 -20.63 5.01
N GLU A 182 2.68 -21.09 3.75
CA GLU A 182 3.93 -21.33 3.02
C GLU A 182 4.70 -20.02 2.84
N VAL A 183 4.04 -18.95 2.40
CA VAL A 183 4.66 -17.62 2.25
C VAL A 183 5.24 -17.13 3.57
N MET A 184 4.51 -17.28 4.68
CA MET A 184 5.01 -16.88 6.01
C MET A 184 6.17 -17.74 6.50
N ALA A 185 6.18 -19.05 6.19
CA ALA A 185 7.26 -19.95 6.55
C ALA A 185 8.57 -19.71 5.77
N ARG A 186 8.46 -19.11 4.57
CA ARG A 186 9.56 -18.82 3.64
C ARG A 186 9.77 -17.30 3.45
N LEU A 187 9.35 -16.49 4.43
CA LEU A 187 9.46 -15.02 4.36
C LEU A 187 10.92 -14.54 4.29
N ASP A 188 11.85 -15.33 4.82
CA ASP A 188 13.28 -15.09 4.75
C ASP A 188 13.81 -15.04 3.31
N GLU A 189 13.21 -15.78 2.37
CA GLU A 189 13.57 -15.72 0.96
C GLU A 189 13.20 -14.37 0.33
N LEU A 190 12.07 -13.76 0.77
CA LEU A 190 11.71 -12.41 0.35
C LEU A 190 12.67 -11.37 0.91
N VAL A 191 13.03 -11.49 2.20
CA VAL A 191 14.01 -10.61 2.85
C VAL A 191 15.40 -10.74 2.23
N ALA A 192 15.78 -11.92 1.75
CA ALA A 192 17.07 -12.16 1.08
C ALA A 192 17.19 -11.51 -0.31
N THR A 193 16.15 -10.88 -0.83
CA THR A 193 16.19 -10.16 -2.13
C THR A 193 16.86 -8.79 -2.06
N ASP A 194 17.22 -8.32 -0.88
CA ASP A 194 17.79 -6.98 -0.61
C ASP A 194 16.83 -5.80 -0.87
N TYR A 195 15.57 -6.05 -1.23
CA TYR A 195 14.53 -5.01 -1.24
C TYR A 195 13.93 -4.83 0.17
N PRO A 196 13.56 -3.59 0.56
CA PRO A 196 12.72 -3.39 1.73
C PRO A 196 11.42 -4.19 1.63
N VAL A 197 10.96 -4.77 2.75
CA VAL A 197 9.77 -5.62 2.78
C VAL A 197 8.67 -4.98 3.62
N LEU A 198 7.46 -4.86 3.05
CA LEU A 198 6.23 -4.58 3.80
C LEU A 198 5.53 -5.90 4.10
N LEU A 199 5.18 -6.15 5.37
CA LEU A 199 4.38 -7.29 5.78
C LEU A 199 3.06 -6.83 6.40
N ALA A 200 1.97 -6.93 5.63
CA ALA A 200 0.63 -6.51 6.04
C ALA A 200 -0.21 -7.71 6.51
N THR A 201 -0.20 -8.01 7.80
CA THR A 201 -0.94 -9.15 8.40
C THR A 201 -2.00 -8.73 9.41
N SER A 202 -2.03 -7.46 9.84
CA SER A 202 -2.93 -6.98 10.89
C SER A 202 -4.41 -7.22 10.56
N ARG A 203 -5.15 -7.79 11.53
CA ARG A 203 -6.58 -8.11 11.46
C ARG A 203 -6.99 -9.04 10.30
N LYS A 204 -6.03 -9.70 9.65
CA LYS A 204 -6.33 -10.71 8.63
C LYS A 204 -6.74 -12.03 9.26
N ARG A 205 -7.58 -12.79 8.56
CA ARG A 205 -8.09 -14.11 9.03
C ARG A 205 -6.97 -15.06 9.39
N PHE A 206 -5.88 -15.02 8.64
CA PHE A 206 -4.66 -15.78 8.88
C PHE A 206 -4.19 -15.68 10.34
N ILE A 207 -4.05 -14.45 10.88
CA ILE A 207 -3.60 -14.25 12.27
C ILE A 207 -4.62 -14.78 13.27
N LYS A 208 -5.93 -14.57 13.01
CA LYS A 208 -6.99 -15.05 13.92
C LYS A 208 -7.02 -16.57 14.06
N GLU A 209 -6.59 -17.30 13.05
CA GLU A 209 -6.59 -18.77 13.04
C GLU A 209 -5.29 -19.37 13.60
N MET A 210 -4.24 -18.57 13.78
CA MET A 210 -2.96 -19.00 14.38
C MET A 210 -2.90 -18.79 15.90
N ILE A 211 -3.81 -18.02 16.47
CA ILE A 211 -3.93 -17.76 17.90
C ILE A 211 -5.06 -18.60 18.48
#